data_e6cc206c77a922550cad69dc9f7e27a4
#
_entry.id   e6cc206c77a922550cad69dc9f7e27a4
#
_cell.length_a   1.000
_cell.length_b   1.000
_cell.length_c   1.000
_cell.angle_alpha   90.00
_cell.angle_beta   90.00
_cell.angle_gamma   90.00
#
_symmetry.space_group_name_H-M   'P 1'
#
loop_
_entity.id
_entity.type
_entity.pdbx_description
1 polymer ?
#
loop_
_entity_poly.entity_id
_entity_poly.type
_entity_poly.pdbx_seq_one_letter_code
_entity_poly.pdbx_strand_id
1 'polypeptide(L)'
;MITKKKEVILSLCFFLLLPFLKSASANNSMDLIMQGSIMDTACSIDTGSYEQSIDMGILPLSLIQQKGQGQAHDFFITLIGCRLTSYTGELWKTFEISFDGPVNGDYFSVSGSAQGIALLLTESNGEYIYPGKKTLPKSIKPGKYILNYQLKVVSNDTPLRAGQYQTSIRFKLDYY
;
A
#
# COMPACT_ATOMS: atom_id res chain seq x y z
N MET A 1 -30.70 34.60 -72.85
CA MET A 1 -30.95 33.16 -72.64
C MET A 1 -29.85 32.46 -71.85
N ILE A 2 -28.92 33.22 -71.22
CA ILE A 2 -27.72 32.63 -70.47
C ILE A 2 -27.92 32.65 -68.98
N THR A 3 -28.79 33.48 -68.40
CA THR A 3 -28.99 33.63 -66.96
C THR A 3 -29.76 32.46 -66.29
N LYS A 4 -30.75 31.87 -66.99
CA LYS A 4 -31.54 30.75 -66.48
C LYS A 4 -30.74 29.44 -66.32
N LYS A 5 -29.67 29.22 -67.10
CA LYS A 5 -28.80 28.02 -66.99
C LYS A 5 -27.89 28.06 -65.77
N LYS A 6 -27.48 29.23 -65.29
CA LYS A 6 -26.64 29.37 -64.10
C LYS A 6 -27.38 29.04 -62.80
N GLU A 7 -28.64 29.42 -62.70
CA GLU A 7 -29.51 29.17 -61.56
C GLU A 7 -29.81 27.66 -61.39
N VAL A 8 -30.04 26.95 -62.48
CA VAL A 8 -30.32 25.51 -62.47
C VAL A 8 -29.06 24.71 -62.07
N ILE A 9 -27.89 25.13 -62.52
CA ILE A 9 -26.61 24.47 -62.18
C ILE A 9 -26.26 24.71 -60.70
N LEU A 10 -26.51 25.92 -60.17
CA LEU A 10 -26.26 26.23 -58.76
C LEU A 10 -27.20 25.46 -57.81
N SER A 11 -28.49 25.30 -58.22
CA SER A 11 -29.48 24.52 -57.46
C SER A 11 -29.17 23.01 -57.50
N LEU A 12 -28.65 22.49 -58.60
CA LEU A 12 -28.32 21.09 -58.74
C LEU A 12 -27.04 20.70 -57.93
N CYS A 13 -26.07 21.64 -57.79
CA CYS A 13 -24.90 21.43 -56.95
C CYS A 13 -25.23 21.42 -55.44
N PHE A 14 -26.26 22.19 -55.02
CA PHE A 14 -26.68 22.22 -53.60
C PHE A 14 -27.38 20.92 -53.16
N PHE A 15 -28.07 20.23 -54.09
CA PHE A 15 -28.79 18.99 -53.81
C PHE A 15 -27.85 17.75 -53.80
N LEU A 16 -26.66 17.83 -54.42
CA LEU A 16 -25.68 16.73 -54.45
C LEU A 16 -24.75 16.69 -53.22
N LEU A 17 -24.77 17.72 -52.36
CA LEU A 17 -23.91 17.80 -51.14
C LEU A 17 -24.58 17.29 -49.88
N LEU A 18 -25.88 16.91 -49.92
CA LEU A 18 -26.66 16.46 -48.76
C LEU A 18 -26.46 14.99 -48.28
N PRO A 19 -25.89 14.04 -49.04
CA PRO A 19 -25.80 12.65 -48.54
C PRO A 19 -24.57 12.30 -47.70
N PHE A 20 -23.67 13.25 -47.36
CA PHE A 20 -22.44 12.95 -46.62
C PHE A 20 -22.46 13.28 -45.12
N LEU A 21 -23.62 13.63 -44.56
CA LEU A 21 -23.77 13.65 -43.09
C LEU A 21 -23.87 12.21 -42.55
N LYS A 22 -22.74 11.51 -42.56
CA LYS A 22 -22.61 10.29 -41.75
C LYS A 22 -22.64 10.71 -40.29
N SER A 23 -23.75 10.46 -39.63
CA SER A 23 -23.83 10.53 -38.16
C SER A 23 -22.76 9.56 -37.58
N ALA A 24 -21.66 10.10 -37.10
CA ALA A 24 -20.70 9.33 -36.32
C ALA A 24 -21.39 9.04 -34.98
N SER A 25 -21.98 7.86 -34.88
CA SER A 25 -22.45 7.31 -33.60
C SER A 25 -21.22 6.88 -32.82
N ALA A 26 -20.73 7.75 -31.95
CA ALA A 26 -19.67 7.40 -31.00
C ALA A 26 -20.32 6.53 -29.89
N ASN A 27 -20.28 5.22 -30.06
CA ASN A 27 -20.58 4.30 -28.98
C ASN A 27 -19.40 4.34 -27.97
N ASN A 28 -19.50 5.24 -27.00
CA ASN A 28 -18.60 5.22 -25.86
C ASN A 28 -19.09 4.15 -24.88
N SER A 29 -18.84 2.89 -25.20
CA SER A 29 -18.94 1.81 -24.20
C SER A 29 -17.64 1.80 -23.42
N MET A 30 -17.73 2.07 -22.12
CA MET A 30 -16.61 1.91 -21.18
C MET A 30 -16.85 0.61 -20.42
N ASP A 31 -15.90 -0.32 -20.52
CA ASP A 31 -15.94 -1.55 -19.74
C ASP A 31 -15.27 -1.28 -18.38
N LEU A 32 -16.01 -1.47 -17.30
CA LEU A 32 -15.49 -1.47 -15.94
C LEU A 32 -15.20 -2.92 -15.53
N ILE A 33 -13.93 -3.28 -15.42
CA ILE A 33 -13.50 -4.58 -14.96
C ILE A 33 -13.28 -4.50 -13.45
N MET A 34 -14.00 -5.34 -12.70
CA MET A 34 -13.83 -5.50 -11.26
C MET A 34 -13.31 -6.90 -10.97
N GLN A 35 -12.25 -6.99 -10.17
CA GLN A 35 -11.65 -8.25 -9.74
C GLN A 35 -11.50 -8.24 -8.23
N GLY A 36 -11.72 -9.39 -7.60
CA GLY A 36 -11.58 -9.55 -6.17
C GLY A 36 -11.45 -11.02 -5.78
N SER A 37 -11.00 -11.26 -4.55
CA SER A 37 -10.98 -12.58 -3.95
C SER A 37 -11.65 -12.55 -2.59
N ILE A 38 -12.29 -13.66 -2.23
CA ILE A 38 -12.85 -13.86 -0.90
C ILE A 38 -11.97 -14.91 -0.23
N MET A 39 -11.45 -14.58 0.95
CA MET A 39 -10.59 -15.48 1.72
C MET A 39 -11.24 -15.73 3.08
N ASP A 40 -11.16 -16.96 3.57
CA ASP A 40 -11.51 -17.28 4.96
C ASP A 40 -10.31 -16.96 5.85
N THR A 41 -10.53 -16.14 6.86
CA THR A 41 -9.50 -15.68 7.81
C THR A 41 -10.05 -15.73 9.23
N ALA A 42 -9.19 -16.07 10.18
CA ALA A 42 -9.57 -16.09 11.59
C ALA A 42 -9.99 -14.72 12.14
N CYS A 43 -9.33 -13.65 11.70
CA CYS A 43 -9.58 -12.27 12.11
C CYS A 43 -9.69 -11.35 10.89
N SER A 44 -10.43 -10.26 11.03
CA SER A 44 -10.40 -9.13 10.11
C SER A 44 -9.42 -8.07 10.62
N ILE A 45 -8.77 -7.36 9.72
CA ILE A 45 -7.97 -6.19 10.08
C ILE A 45 -8.92 -4.99 10.22
N ASP A 46 -8.80 -4.22 11.29
CA ASP A 46 -9.55 -2.98 11.46
C ASP A 46 -9.17 -1.97 10.36
N THR A 47 -10.14 -1.22 9.87
CA THR A 47 -9.94 -0.29 8.74
C THR A 47 -8.85 0.75 8.99
N GLY A 48 -8.71 1.24 10.23
CA GLY A 48 -7.64 2.16 10.60
C GLY A 48 -6.25 1.54 10.64
N SER A 49 -6.14 0.22 10.51
CA SER A 49 -4.88 -0.52 10.48
C SER A 49 -4.44 -0.97 9.06
N TYR A 50 -5.31 -0.82 8.06
CA TYR A 50 -4.96 -1.19 6.67
C TYR A 50 -3.88 -0.30 6.08
N GLU A 51 -3.95 1.00 6.37
CA GLU A 51 -3.00 1.99 5.89
C GLU A 51 -2.73 3.00 7.01
N GLN A 52 -1.47 3.13 7.39
CA GLN A 52 -1.03 4.04 8.44
C GLN A 52 0.19 4.82 7.95
N SER A 53 0.19 6.13 8.19
CA SER A 53 1.37 6.98 8.01
C SER A 53 1.98 7.25 9.38
N ILE A 54 3.25 6.88 9.55
CA ILE A 54 3.99 7.09 10.79
C ILE A 54 4.98 8.22 10.54
N ASP A 55 4.76 9.35 11.20
CA ASP A 55 5.68 10.47 11.15
C ASP A 55 6.85 10.22 12.13
N MET A 56 8.05 10.04 11.59
CA MET A 56 9.27 9.82 12.34
C MET A 56 9.89 11.14 12.86
N GLY A 57 9.28 12.28 12.55
CA GLY A 57 9.71 13.60 12.99
C GLY A 57 11.09 14.02 12.48
N ILE A 58 11.69 14.97 13.18
CA ILE A 58 13.04 15.47 12.88
C ILE A 58 14.03 14.82 13.84
N LEU A 59 15.00 14.11 13.29
CA LEU A 59 16.03 13.42 14.04
C LEU A 59 17.39 14.09 13.83
N PRO A 60 18.04 14.62 14.88
CA PRO A 60 19.38 15.17 14.76
C PRO A 60 20.41 14.10 14.35
N LEU A 61 21.24 14.41 13.35
CA LEU A 61 22.29 13.50 12.89
C LEU A 61 23.25 13.09 14.01
N SER A 62 23.57 14.04 14.91
CA SER A 62 24.42 13.79 16.07
C SER A 62 23.88 12.71 17.01
N LEU A 63 22.57 12.56 17.10
CA LEU A 63 21.95 11.50 17.92
C LEU A 63 22.25 10.12 17.35
N ILE A 64 22.13 9.95 16.01
CA ILE A 64 22.49 8.70 15.34
C ILE A 64 24.00 8.43 15.46
N GLN A 65 24.84 9.46 15.30
CA GLN A 65 26.30 9.30 15.46
C GLN A 65 26.68 8.83 16.86
N GLN A 66 26.03 9.35 17.90
CA GLN A 66 26.39 9.03 19.31
C GLN A 66 25.76 7.74 19.81
N LYS A 67 24.50 7.46 19.45
CA LYS A 67 23.71 6.36 20.01
C LYS A 67 23.46 5.22 19.01
N GLY A 68 23.81 5.39 17.75
CA GLY A 68 23.49 4.43 16.68
C GLY A 68 22.02 4.35 16.31
N GLN A 69 21.12 4.99 17.07
CA GLN A 69 19.67 4.90 16.87
C GLN A 69 18.92 6.14 17.36
N GLY A 70 17.75 6.36 16.75
CA GLY A 70 16.78 7.39 17.14
C GLY A 70 15.81 6.94 18.23
N GLN A 71 14.81 7.76 18.49
CA GLN A 71 13.69 7.42 19.37
C GLN A 71 12.80 6.36 18.72
N ALA A 72 12.12 5.58 19.56
CA ALA A 72 11.08 4.66 19.13
C ALA A 72 9.79 5.44 18.84
N HIS A 73 9.14 5.07 17.73
CA HIS A 73 7.80 5.52 17.37
C HIS A 73 6.87 4.33 17.41
N ASP A 74 5.89 4.38 18.30
CA ASP A 74 4.92 3.31 18.49
C ASP A 74 3.86 3.33 17.39
N PHE A 75 3.45 2.15 16.94
CA PHE A 75 2.26 1.96 16.12
C PHE A 75 1.59 0.64 16.48
N PHE A 76 0.37 0.45 16.03
CA PHE A 76 -0.39 -0.76 16.36
C PHE A 76 -1.20 -1.27 15.18
N ILE A 77 -1.40 -2.57 15.16
CA ILE A 77 -2.31 -3.25 14.23
C ILE A 77 -3.46 -3.82 15.06
N THR A 78 -4.68 -3.42 14.73
CA THR A 78 -5.89 -3.93 15.38
C THR A 78 -6.52 -5.03 14.52
N LEU A 79 -6.71 -6.19 15.13
CA LEU A 79 -7.48 -7.30 14.58
C LEU A 79 -8.83 -7.36 15.29
N ILE A 80 -9.90 -7.55 14.52
CA ILE A 80 -11.29 -7.58 15.01
C ILE A 80 -12.02 -8.81 14.55
N GLY A 81 -13.08 -9.19 15.27
CA GLY A 81 -13.96 -10.30 14.89
C GLY A 81 -13.25 -11.65 14.83
N CYS A 82 -12.19 -11.83 15.64
CA CYS A 82 -11.44 -13.08 15.64
C CYS A 82 -12.29 -14.27 16.06
N ARG A 83 -12.17 -15.37 15.31
CA ARG A 83 -12.90 -16.64 15.49
C ARG A 83 -11.91 -17.79 15.52
N LEU A 84 -12.26 -18.85 16.24
CA LEU A 84 -11.43 -20.06 16.31
C LEU A 84 -11.77 -21.08 15.23
N THR A 85 -12.90 -20.93 14.55
CA THR A 85 -13.39 -21.90 13.57
C THR A 85 -13.60 -21.22 12.23
N SER A 86 -13.06 -21.81 11.18
CA SER A 86 -13.30 -21.43 9.79
C SER A 86 -14.73 -21.73 9.35
N TYR A 87 -15.13 -21.22 8.20
CA TYR A 87 -16.42 -21.61 7.58
C TYR A 87 -16.44 -23.07 7.11
N THR A 88 -15.28 -23.68 6.88
CA THR A 88 -15.14 -25.09 6.51
C THR A 88 -15.09 -26.02 7.72
N GLY A 89 -15.09 -25.47 8.96
CA GLY A 89 -15.03 -26.25 10.20
C GLY A 89 -13.63 -26.50 10.73
N GLU A 90 -12.58 -26.03 10.05
CA GLU A 90 -11.20 -26.11 10.53
C GLU A 90 -10.99 -25.18 11.72
N LEU A 91 -10.09 -25.57 12.65
CA LEU A 91 -9.77 -24.78 13.83
C LEU A 91 -8.52 -23.94 13.61
N TRP A 92 -8.68 -22.62 13.78
CA TRP A 92 -7.58 -21.69 13.86
C TRP A 92 -6.98 -21.68 15.27
N LYS A 93 -5.70 -22.01 15.40
CA LYS A 93 -5.01 -22.07 16.69
C LYS A 93 -4.07 -20.90 16.89
N THR A 94 -3.32 -20.57 15.84
CA THR A 94 -2.28 -19.53 15.88
C THR A 94 -2.29 -18.68 14.65
N PHE A 95 -1.65 -17.52 14.76
CA PHE A 95 -1.31 -16.67 13.62
C PHE A 95 0.14 -16.20 13.73
N GLU A 96 0.72 -15.91 12.59
CA GLU A 96 2.05 -15.31 12.44
C GLU A 96 1.91 -14.06 11.59
N ILE A 97 2.82 -13.11 11.79
CA ILE A 97 2.86 -11.88 10.99
C ILE A 97 4.21 -11.80 10.30
N SER A 98 4.21 -11.42 9.05
CA SER A 98 5.41 -11.01 8.33
C SER A 98 5.29 -9.56 7.88
N PHE A 99 6.42 -8.86 7.85
CA PHE A 99 6.53 -7.50 7.37
C PHE A 99 7.47 -7.47 6.18
N ASP A 100 6.98 -6.98 5.04
CA ASP A 100 7.71 -6.94 3.78
C ASP A 100 7.96 -5.50 3.34
N GLY A 101 9.15 -5.23 2.85
CA GLY A 101 9.55 -3.92 2.35
C GLY A 101 10.95 -3.95 1.76
N PRO A 102 11.48 -2.81 1.29
CA PRO A 102 12.86 -2.71 0.85
C PRO A 102 13.82 -3.09 1.97
N VAL A 103 14.90 -3.84 1.66
CA VAL A 103 15.80 -4.46 2.65
C VAL A 103 17.17 -3.81 2.65
N ASN A 104 17.76 -3.63 3.83
CA ASN A 104 19.14 -3.25 4.06
C ASN A 104 19.72 -4.12 5.20
N GLY A 105 20.34 -5.25 4.86
CA GLY A 105 20.76 -6.24 5.84
C GLY A 105 19.57 -6.81 6.61
N ASP A 106 19.60 -6.66 7.93
CA ASP A 106 18.54 -7.09 8.84
C ASP A 106 17.46 -6.02 9.07
N TYR A 107 17.56 -4.88 8.41
CA TYR A 107 16.69 -3.72 8.59
C TYR A 107 15.89 -3.41 7.32
N PHE A 108 14.87 -2.57 7.48
CA PHE A 108 14.15 -2.01 6.33
C PHE A 108 14.94 -0.83 5.76
N SER A 109 15.14 -0.87 4.44
CA SER A 109 15.78 0.23 3.71
C SER A 109 14.86 1.43 3.60
N VAL A 110 15.45 2.61 3.51
CA VAL A 110 14.75 3.85 3.22
C VAL A 110 15.20 4.42 1.87
N SER A 111 14.34 5.21 1.26
CA SER A 111 14.60 6.01 0.06
C SER A 111 14.58 7.49 0.40
N GLY A 112 15.29 8.32 -0.41
CA GLY A 112 15.33 9.76 -0.23
C GLY A 112 16.75 10.30 -0.30
N SER A 113 16.97 11.50 0.25
CA SER A 113 18.27 12.18 0.24
C SER A 113 19.13 11.90 1.50
N ALA A 114 18.51 11.37 2.57
CA ALA A 114 19.24 10.90 3.75
C ALA A 114 20.03 9.64 3.43
N GLN A 115 21.21 9.48 4.04
CA GLN A 115 22.07 8.30 3.86
C GLN A 115 22.63 7.82 5.19
N GLY A 116 23.08 6.58 5.24
CA GLY A 116 23.67 5.99 6.44
C GLY A 116 22.65 5.50 7.45
N ILE A 117 21.38 5.41 7.08
CA ILE A 117 20.29 5.01 7.98
C ILE A 117 19.45 3.87 7.40
N ALA A 118 18.79 3.16 8.30
CA ALA A 118 17.77 2.15 8.01
C ALA A 118 16.67 2.23 9.10
N LEU A 119 15.60 1.45 8.96
CA LEU A 119 14.56 1.32 9.96
C LEU A 119 14.59 -0.07 10.61
N LEU A 120 14.65 -0.06 11.92
CA LEU A 120 14.47 -1.23 12.77
C LEU A 120 13.02 -1.32 13.22
N LEU A 121 12.39 -2.46 12.99
CA LEU A 121 11.07 -2.80 13.48
C LEU A 121 11.20 -3.77 14.65
N THR A 122 10.47 -3.52 15.73
CA THR A 122 10.42 -4.42 16.89
C THR A 122 8.99 -4.61 17.38
N GLU A 123 8.73 -5.71 18.05
CA GLU A 123 7.56 -5.84 18.93
C GLU A 123 7.73 -4.95 20.17
N SER A 124 6.64 -4.69 20.90
CA SER A 124 6.68 -3.90 22.13
C SER A 124 7.55 -4.51 23.25
N ASN A 125 7.80 -5.82 23.19
CA ASN A 125 8.72 -6.52 24.10
C ASN A 125 10.22 -6.36 23.71
N GLY A 126 10.48 -5.64 22.59
CA GLY A 126 11.82 -5.42 22.05
C GLY A 126 12.33 -6.52 21.13
N GLU A 127 11.53 -7.54 20.82
CA GLU A 127 11.89 -8.58 19.86
C GLU A 127 12.00 -7.98 18.44
N TYR A 128 13.11 -8.30 17.76
CA TYR A 128 13.39 -7.78 16.43
C TYR A 128 12.54 -8.47 15.37
N ILE A 129 12.00 -7.68 14.45
CA ILE A 129 11.24 -8.15 13.31
C ILE A 129 12.07 -7.87 12.05
N TYR A 130 12.50 -8.95 11.41
CA TYR A 130 13.32 -8.90 10.21
C TYR A 130 12.45 -8.84 8.96
N PRO A 131 12.84 -8.10 7.92
CA PRO A 131 12.10 -8.04 6.66
C PRO A 131 11.85 -9.43 6.07
N GLY A 132 10.60 -9.73 5.70
CA GLY A 132 10.18 -10.99 5.10
C GLY A 132 10.17 -12.21 6.03
N LYS A 133 10.55 -12.06 7.31
CA LYS A 133 10.49 -13.14 8.29
C LYS A 133 9.18 -13.11 9.05
N LYS A 134 8.68 -14.30 9.38
CA LYS A 134 7.50 -14.46 10.23
C LYS A 134 7.88 -14.24 11.70
N THR A 135 6.98 -13.60 12.44
CA THR A 135 7.07 -13.51 13.90
C THR A 135 6.83 -14.87 14.54
N LEU A 136 7.13 -14.99 15.83
CA LEU A 136 6.73 -16.17 16.60
C LEU A 136 5.21 -16.34 16.56
N PRO A 137 4.72 -17.61 16.51
CA PRO A 137 3.29 -17.89 16.49
C PRO A 137 2.58 -17.32 17.73
N LYS A 138 1.48 -16.62 17.50
CA LYS A 138 0.61 -16.08 18.56
C LYS A 138 -0.69 -16.84 18.61
N SER A 139 -1.15 -17.23 19.78
CA SER A 139 -2.42 -17.95 19.96
C SER A 139 -3.61 -17.05 19.62
N ILE A 140 -4.58 -17.59 18.87
CA ILE A 140 -5.83 -16.91 18.58
C ILE A 140 -6.79 -17.08 19.76
N LYS A 141 -7.47 -15.98 20.13
CA LYS A 141 -8.61 -15.98 21.05
C LYS A 141 -9.78 -15.23 20.37
N PRO A 142 -11.01 -15.56 20.64
CA PRO A 142 -12.14 -14.79 20.09
C PRO A 142 -12.09 -13.32 20.50
N GLY A 143 -12.53 -12.42 19.60
CA GLY A 143 -12.71 -11.03 19.90
C GLY A 143 -11.75 -10.07 19.18
N LYS A 144 -11.09 -9.19 19.94
CA LYS A 144 -10.24 -8.12 19.41
C LYS A 144 -8.80 -8.29 19.91
N TYR A 145 -7.82 -8.00 19.04
CA TYR A 145 -6.41 -7.88 19.39
C TYR A 145 -5.87 -6.50 19.04
N ILE A 146 -4.95 -6.02 19.85
CA ILE A 146 -4.10 -4.88 19.54
C ILE A 146 -2.66 -5.37 19.58
N LEU A 147 -2.00 -5.34 18.45
CA LEU A 147 -0.61 -5.75 18.27
C LEU A 147 0.24 -4.48 18.24
N ASN A 148 1.11 -4.32 19.22
CA ASN A 148 1.91 -3.11 19.40
C ASN A 148 3.33 -3.33 18.88
N TYR A 149 3.79 -2.38 18.08
CA TYR A 149 5.10 -2.39 17.42
C TYR A 149 5.81 -1.06 17.61
N GLN A 150 7.10 -1.06 17.37
CA GLN A 150 7.95 0.12 17.43
C GLN A 150 8.83 0.21 16.20
N LEU A 151 8.93 1.40 15.62
CA LEU A 151 9.88 1.75 14.57
C LEU A 151 10.96 2.67 15.12
N LYS A 152 12.21 2.40 14.75
CA LYS A 152 13.39 3.23 15.10
C LYS A 152 14.24 3.46 13.87
N VAL A 153 14.75 4.67 13.71
CA VAL A 153 15.84 4.91 12.79
C VAL A 153 17.13 4.40 13.41
N VAL A 154 17.89 3.61 12.66
CA VAL A 154 19.20 3.08 13.08
C VAL A 154 20.28 3.44 12.08
N SER A 155 21.54 3.48 12.51
CA SER A 155 22.68 3.52 11.59
C SER A 155 22.77 2.18 10.84
N ASN A 156 23.13 2.26 9.55
CA ASN A 156 23.42 1.07 8.73
C ASN A 156 24.91 0.93 8.44
N ASP A 157 25.76 1.55 9.27
CA ASP A 157 27.23 1.54 9.20
C ASP A 157 27.84 2.15 7.93
N THR A 158 27.04 2.86 7.14
CA THR A 158 27.54 3.67 6.02
C THR A 158 27.60 5.16 6.42
N PRO A 159 28.35 6.02 5.68
CA PRO A 159 28.47 7.42 6.03
C PRO A 159 27.12 8.14 6.15
N LEU A 160 26.90 8.78 7.29
CA LEU A 160 25.66 9.51 7.58
C LEU A 160 25.58 10.81 6.79
N ARG A 161 24.42 11.04 6.18
CA ARG A 161 24.10 12.29 5.49
C ARG A 161 22.68 12.73 5.87
N ALA A 162 22.55 13.99 6.25
CA ALA A 162 21.25 14.60 6.52
C ALA A 162 20.41 14.71 5.23
N GLY A 163 19.11 14.50 5.37
CA GLY A 163 18.15 14.57 4.27
C GLY A 163 16.78 14.05 4.68
N GLN A 164 15.88 14.01 3.73
CA GLN A 164 14.56 13.39 3.88
C GLN A 164 14.64 11.90 3.56
N TYR A 165 13.80 11.11 4.21
CA TYR A 165 13.68 9.68 3.96
C TYR A 165 12.24 9.23 4.08
N GLN A 166 11.93 8.15 3.36
CA GLN A 166 10.64 7.47 3.41
C GLN A 166 10.82 6.00 3.07
N THR A 167 9.88 5.18 3.50
CA THR A 167 9.76 3.79 3.08
C THR A 167 8.31 3.35 3.16
N SER A 168 7.99 2.22 2.55
CA SER A 168 6.71 1.56 2.68
C SER A 168 6.94 0.13 3.14
N ILE A 169 6.30 -0.25 4.25
CA ILE A 169 6.36 -1.59 4.81
C ILE A 169 4.94 -2.16 4.76
N ARG A 170 4.79 -3.34 4.20
CA ARG A 170 3.53 -4.09 4.13
C ARG A 170 3.57 -5.20 5.16
N PHE A 171 2.44 -5.52 5.76
CA PHE A 171 2.31 -6.66 6.64
C PHE A 171 1.31 -7.68 6.10
N LYS A 172 1.53 -8.93 6.46
CA LYS A 172 0.68 -10.08 6.12
C LYS A 172 0.46 -10.92 7.37
N LEU A 173 -0.77 -11.42 7.55
CA LEU A 173 -1.12 -12.39 8.58
C LEU A 173 -1.35 -13.76 7.93
N ASP A 174 -0.72 -14.77 8.48
CA ASP A 174 -0.94 -16.17 8.13
C ASP A 174 -1.56 -16.87 9.34
N TYR A 175 -2.64 -17.65 9.14
CA TYR A 175 -3.40 -18.35 10.17
C TYR A 175 -3.21 -19.86 10.06
N TYR A 176 -3.16 -20.55 11.23
CA TYR A 176 -2.91 -21.98 11.33
C TYR A 176 -3.83 -22.66 12.36
#